data_76802deb1e59cbc677a58db02086025f
#
_entry.id   76802deb1e59cbc677a58db02086025f
#
_cell.length_a   1.000
_cell.length_b   1.000
_cell.length_c   1.000
_cell.angle_alpha   90.00
_cell.angle_beta   90.00
_cell.angle_gamma   90.00
#
_symmetry.space_group_name_H-M   'P 1'
#
loop_
_entity.id
_entity.type
_entity.pdbx_description
1 polymer ?
#
loop_
_entity_poly.entity_id
_entity_poly.type
_entity_poly.pdbx_seq_one_letter_code
_entity_poly.pdbx_strand_id
1 'polypeptide(L)'
;MTEQPGKFSIKLLFNPITLITALILLIGLVLVGVVVLFWGRNPAPQIGTVPEMTKIAAPTLTLKVIDPTETPTPTPTSIFFLPEGVIGVGIYVQVTGTGGSGLRMRGEPGLDGSINFSAMDSEVFLVIDGPVTADGYVWWHLEAPYDQNRNGWSAANFLNPIKDDAD
;
A
#
# COMPACT_ATOMS: atom_id res chain seq x y z
N MET A 1 -69.70 14.60 0.77
CA MET A 1 -68.78 13.95 1.72
C MET A 1 -67.55 14.84 1.83
N THR A 2 -67.49 15.64 2.84
CA THR A 2 -66.39 16.59 3.13
C THR A 2 -65.46 15.94 4.13
N GLU A 3 -64.26 15.51 3.70
CA GLU A 3 -63.20 15.03 4.58
C GLU A 3 -62.67 16.21 5.38
N GLN A 4 -62.78 16.09 6.69
CA GLN A 4 -62.21 17.05 7.65
C GLN A 4 -60.72 16.78 7.76
N PRO A 5 -59.84 17.79 7.61
CA PRO A 5 -58.40 17.61 7.87
C PRO A 5 -58.19 17.33 9.36
N GLY A 6 -57.48 16.22 9.64
CA GLY A 6 -57.17 15.75 10.96
C GLY A 6 -56.46 16.84 11.80
N LYS A 7 -57.05 17.17 12.94
CA LYS A 7 -56.46 18.09 13.92
C LYS A 7 -55.18 17.51 14.47
N PHE A 8 -54.03 18.05 14.06
CA PHE A 8 -52.73 17.74 14.65
C PHE A 8 -52.75 18.08 16.12
N SER A 9 -52.72 17.10 16.98
CA SER A 9 -52.76 17.27 18.43
C SER A 9 -51.36 17.65 18.91
N ILE A 10 -51.18 18.90 19.26
CA ILE A 10 -49.93 19.52 19.79
C ILE A 10 -49.42 18.75 21.05
N LYS A 11 -50.32 18.05 21.75
CA LYS A 11 -49.95 17.21 22.92
C LYS A 11 -49.01 16.05 22.57
N LEU A 12 -48.94 15.62 21.33
CA LEU A 12 -48.03 14.56 20.89
C LEU A 12 -46.57 15.04 20.80
N LEU A 13 -46.34 16.34 20.59
CA LEU A 13 -45.01 16.95 20.49
C LEU A 13 -44.31 17.14 21.86
N PHE A 14 -45.05 17.11 22.95
CA PHE A 14 -44.51 17.31 24.31
C PHE A 14 -44.42 15.99 25.09
N ASN A 15 -44.51 14.86 24.45
CA ASN A 15 -44.27 13.56 25.09
C ASN A 15 -42.75 13.45 25.36
N PRO A 16 -42.29 13.14 26.59
CA PRO A 16 -40.86 13.00 26.91
C PRO A 16 -40.14 11.99 26.00
N ILE A 17 -40.86 10.97 25.55
CA ILE A 17 -40.30 9.95 24.63
C ILE A 17 -39.98 10.57 23.25
N THR A 18 -40.90 11.41 22.70
CA THR A 18 -40.66 12.06 21.40
C THR A 18 -39.53 13.10 21.46
N LEU A 19 -39.37 13.79 22.59
CA LEU A 19 -38.26 14.71 22.80
C LEU A 19 -36.92 13.98 22.90
N ILE A 20 -36.88 12.86 23.60
CA ILE A 20 -35.66 12.02 23.68
C ILE A 20 -35.27 11.45 22.32
N THR A 21 -36.21 10.93 21.55
CA THR A 21 -35.94 10.40 20.20
C THR A 21 -35.47 11.46 19.22
N ALA A 22 -36.06 12.66 19.27
CA ALA A 22 -35.65 13.81 18.48
C ALA A 22 -34.22 14.27 18.85
N LEU A 23 -33.88 14.28 20.16
CA LEU A 23 -32.56 14.63 20.64
C LEU A 23 -31.48 13.62 20.13
N ILE A 24 -31.78 12.31 20.23
CA ILE A 24 -30.87 11.26 19.74
C ILE A 24 -30.63 11.39 18.24
N LEU A 25 -31.69 11.64 17.44
CA LEU A 25 -31.57 11.87 16.01
C LEU A 25 -30.71 13.08 15.67
N LEU A 26 -30.89 14.18 16.41
CA LEU A 26 -30.10 15.41 16.22
C LEU A 26 -28.62 15.17 16.55
N ILE A 27 -28.30 14.48 17.64
CA ILE A 27 -26.93 14.12 18.00
C ILE A 27 -26.32 13.21 16.94
N GLY A 28 -27.06 12.22 16.43
CA GLY A 28 -26.61 11.35 15.36
C GLY A 28 -26.28 12.12 14.07
N LEU A 29 -27.11 13.09 13.69
CA LEU A 29 -26.91 13.91 12.50
C LEU A 29 -25.69 14.83 12.64
N VAL A 30 -25.46 15.38 13.82
CA VAL A 30 -24.26 16.20 14.11
C VAL A 30 -23.00 15.34 14.06
N LEU A 31 -23.01 14.13 14.63
CA LEU A 31 -21.86 13.20 14.56
C LEU A 31 -21.51 12.83 13.13
N VAL A 32 -22.50 12.51 12.30
CA VAL A 32 -22.29 12.22 10.87
C VAL A 32 -21.68 13.43 10.16
N GLY A 33 -22.19 14.63 10.42
CA GLY A 33 -21.65 15.88 9.86
C GLY A 33 -20.18 16.12 10.23
N VAL A 34 -19.82 15.86 11.50
CA VAL A 34 -18.43 15.98 11.97
C VAL A 34 -17.52 14.95 11.26
N VAL A 35 -17.96 13.70 11.15
CA VAL A 35 -17.20 12.65 10.46
C VAL A 35 -16.96 13.02 8.98
N VAL A 36 -17.99 13.52 8.28
CA VAL A 36 -17.85 13.94 6.86
C VAL A 36 -16.88 15.12 6.73
N LEU A 37 -16.93 16.10 7.64
CA LEU A 37 -16.03 17.25 7.63
C LEU A 37 -14.58 16.88 7.94
N PHE A 38 -14.32 15.84 8.77
CA PHE A 38 -12.97 15.40 9.09
C PHE A 38 -12.40 14.43 8.07
N TRP A 39 -13.21 13.53 7.49
CA TRP A 39 -12.74 12.60 6.44
C TRP A 39 -12.64 13.24 5.05
N GLY A 40 -13.38 14.33 4.79
CA GLY A 40 -13.32 15.05 3.52
C GLY A 40 -12.08 15.95 3.33
N ARG A 41 -11.23 16.08 4.32
CA ARG A 41 -9.97 16.85 4.22
C ARG A 41 -8.82 15.95 3.81
N ASN A 42 -8.84 15.47 2.56
CA ASN A 42 -7.61 15.07 1.93
C ASN A 42 -6.75 16.34 1.74
N PRO A 43 -5.54 16.44 2.31
CA PRO A 43 -4.66 17.54 1.97
C PRO A 43 -4.39 17.47 0.48
N ALA A 44 -4.70 18.55 -0.23
CA ALA A 44 -4.35 18.67 -1.65
C ALA A 44 -2.84 18.42 -1.78
N PRO A 45 -2.39 17.68 -2.81
CA PRO A 45 -0.97 17.50 -3.07
C PRO A 45 -0.35 18.89 -3.22
N GLN A 46 0.61 19.20 -2.35
CA GLN A 46 1.42 20.42 -2.45
C GLN A 46 2.17 20.30 -3.78
N ILE A 47 1.73 21.07 -4.77
CA ILE A 47 2.51 21.24 -5.99
C ILE A 47 3.79 21.92 -5.53
N GLY A 48 4.86 21.13 -5.48
CA GLY A 48 6.18 21.64 -5.15
C GLY A 48 6.50 22.81 -6.07
N THR A 49 6.86 23.95 -5.49
CA THR A 49 7.41 25.09 -6.20
C THR A 49 8.56 24.59 -7.08
N VAL A 50 8.39 24.69 -8.39
CA VAL A 50 9.47 24.46 -9.35
C VAL A 50 10.68 25.27 -8.90
N PRO A 51 11.86 24.65 -8.72
CA PRO A 51 13.06 25.40 -8.41
C PRO A 51 13.34 26.35 -9.56
N GLU A 52 13.51 27.62 -9.21
CA GLU A 52 13.94 28.66 -10.13
C GLU A 52 15.22 28.20 -10.86
N MET A 53 15.15 28.13 -12.18
CA MET A 53 16.29 27.72 -12.98
C MET A 53 17.40 28.76 -12.79
N THR A 54 18.38 28.48 -11.95
CA THR A 54 19.63 29.20 -11.88
C THR A 54 20.32 29.01 -13.23
N LYS A 55 20.40 30.09 -14.01
CA LYS A 55 21.12 30.16 -15.30
C LYS A 55 22.60 29.97 -15.02
N ILE A 56 23.06 28.71 -15.08
CA ILE A 56 24.50 28.41 -15.01
C ILE A 56 25.12 28.89 -16.33
N ALA A 57 26.05 29.83 -16.24
CA ALA A 57 26.84 30.26 -17.37
C ALA A 57 27.57 29.05 -17.96
N ALA A 58 27.47 28.87 -19.28
CA ALA A 58 28.10 27.76 -19.97
C ALA A 58 29.62 27.78 -19.70
N PRO A 59 30.20 26.68 -19.21
CA PRO A 59 31.65 26.58 -19.11
C PRO A 59 32.25 26.61 -20.50
N THR A 60 33.24 27.47 -20.70
CA THR A 60 34.08 27.49 -21.89
C THR A 60 34.69 26.09 -22.04
N LEU A 61 34.37 25.42 -23.16
CA LEU A 61 34.90 24.11 -23.47
C LEU A 61 36.40 24.22 -23.79
N THR A 62 37.24 24.03 -22.77
CA THR A 62 38.64 23.67 -23.03
C THR A 62 38.61 22.20 -23.44
N LEU A 63 38.88 21.90 -24.70
CA LEU A 63 39.04 20.54 -25.18
C LEU A 63 40.25 19.91 -24.49
N LYS A 64 40.00 19.28 -23.33
CA LYS A 64 40.94 18.33 -22.75
C LYS A 64 40.82 17.07 -23.60
N VAL A 65 41.87 16.74 -24.34
CA VAL A 65 42.03 15.45 -24.99
C VAL A 65 41.97 14.41 -23.87
N ILE A 66 40.84 13.75 -23.77
CA ILE A 66 40.67 12.55 -22.92
C ILE A 66 41.17 11.38 -23.73
N ASP A 67 42.26 10.75 -23.24
CA ASP A 67 42.62 9.40 -23.67
C ASP A 67 41.38 8.53 -23.66
N PRO A 68 41.19 7.60 -24.62
CA PRO A 68 40.03 6.75 -24.64
C PRO A 68 39.95 5.96 -23.32
N THR A 69 39.06 6.42 -22.41
CA THR A 69 38.69 5.65 -21.21
C THR A 69 38.12 4.35 -21.73
N GLU A 70 38.75 3.26 -21.37
CA GLU A 70 38.26 1.92 -21.68
C GLU A 70 36.79 1.82 -21.26
N THR A 71 35.92 1.62 -22.25
CA THR A 71 34.51 1.34 -22.00
C THR A 71 34.46 0.11 -21.09
N PRO A 72 33.86 0.21 -19.87
CA PRO A 72 33.78 -0.95 -19.00
C PRO A 72 33.04 -2.06 -19.79
N THR A 73 33.78 -3.11 -20.10
CA THR A 73 33.20 -4.35 -20.66
C THR A 73 32.06 -4.73 -19.72
N PRO A 74 30.81 -4.91 -20.23
CA PRO A 74 29.72 -5.35 -19.36
C PRO A 74 30.17 -6.66 -18.70
N THR A 75 30.34 -6.60 -17.39
CA THR A 75 30.61 -7.80 -16.58
C THR A 75 29.47 -8.77 -16.90
N PRO A 76 29.74 -9.99 -17.37
CA PRO A 76 28.67 -10.95 -17.60
C PRO A 76 27.90 -11.11 -16.29
N THR A 77 26.64 -10.70 -16.28
CA THR A 77 25.73 -11.00 -15.19
C THR A 77 25.72 -12.51 -15.08
N SER A 78 26.37 -13.04 -14.05
CA SER A 78 26.31 -14.47 -13.74
C SER A 78 24.83 -14.77 -13.53
N ILE A 79 24.25 -15.52 -14.43
CA ILE A 79 22.92 -16.10 -14.27
C ILE A 79 23.06 -17.08 -13.11
N PHE A 80 22.74 -16.63 -11.91
CA PHE A 80 22.74 -17.49 -10.74
C PHE A 80 21.49 -18.35 -10.85
N PHE A 81 21.65 -19.58 -11.33
CA PHE A 81 20.58 -20.58 -11.27
C PHE A 81 20.34 -20.92 -9.80
N LEU A 82 19.28 -20.37 -9.22
CA LEU A 82 18.83 -20.80 -7.91
C LEU A 82 18.37 -22.26 -8.01
N PRO A 83 18.76 -23.13 -7.05
CA PRO A 83 18.21 -24.47 -6.98
C PRO A 83 16.68 -24.43 -6.93
N GLU A 84 16.01 -25.42 -7.50
CA GLU A 84 14.55 -25.57 -7.43
C GLU A 84 14.06 -25.49 -5.98
N GLY A 85 13.02 -24.71 -5.75
CA GLY A 85 12.42 -24.54 -4.43
C GLY A 85 13.08 -23.51 -3.52
N VAL A 86 14.08 -22.77 -4.00
CA VAL A 86 14.73 -21.69 -3.25
C VAL A 86 14.10 -20.34 -3.63
N ILE A 87 13.71 -19.57 -2.63
CA ILE A 87 13.24 -18.19 -2.82
C ILE A 87 14.44 -17.30 -3.15
N GLY A 88 14.31 -16.45 -4.15
CA GLY A 88 15.32 -15.48 -4.55
C GLY A 88 14.72 -14.32 -5.31
N VAL A 89 15.49 -13.24 -5.45
CA VAL A 89 15.06 -12.07 -6.22
C VAL A 89 14.80 -12.46 -7.68
N GLY A 90 13.67 -11.98 -8.22
CA GLY A 90 13.20 -12.31 -9.56
C GLY A 90 12.34 -13.58 -9.65
N ILE A 91 12.14 -14.30 -8.55
CA ILE A 91 11.30 -15.51 -8.50
C ILE A 91 9.87 -15.12 -8.09
N TYR A 92 8.89 -15.75 -8.73
CA TYR A 92 7.50 -15.66 -8.30
C TYR A 92 7.25 -16.61 -7.13
N VAL A 93 6.54 -16.12 -6.14
CA VAL A 93 6.14 -16.88 -4.95
C VAL A 93 4.63 -16.79 -4.74
N GLN A 94 4.05 -17.87 -4.24
CA GLN A 94 2.66 -17.94 -3.84
C GLN A 94 2.54 -17.92 -2.33
N VAL A 95 1.59 -17.17 -1.82
CA VAL A 95 1.23 -17.17 -0.40
C VAL A 95 0.52 -18.48 -0.05
N THR A 96 0.99 -19.16 0.99
CA THR A 96 0.44 -20.45 1.45
C THR A 96 0.49 -20.59 2.96
N GLY A 97 -0.40 -21.40 3.50
CA GLY A 97 -0.32 -21.81 4.91
C GLY A 97 -0.77 -20.77 5.93
N THR A 98 -1.50 -19.73 5.52
CA THR A 98 -2.01 -18.70 6.44
C THR A 98 -3.27 -19.15 7.19
N GLY A 99 -3.87 -20.27 6.78
CA GLY A 99 -5.13 -20.77 7.36
C GLY A 99 -6.32 -19.83 7.15
N GLY A 100 -6.29 -19.01 6.09
CA GLY A 100 -7.33 -18.03 5.76
C GLY A 100 -7.18 -16.69 6.50
N SER A 101 -6.18 -16.54 7.37
CA SER A 101 -5.92 -15.26 8.08
C SER A 101 -5.24 -14.22 7.20
N GLY A 102 -4.68 -14.64 6.07
CA GLY A 102 -3.86 -13.82 5.20
C GLY A 102 -2.44 -13.57 5.72
N LEU A 103 -1.54 -13.24 4.83
CA LEU A 103 -0.14 -12.91 5.10
C LEU A 103 0.04 -11.41 5.21
N ARG A 104 0.54 -10.93 6.34
CA ARG A 104 0.79 -9.50 6.55
C ARG A 104 1.98 -9.04 5.73
N MET A 105 1.73 -8.08 4.85
CA MET A 105 2.75 -7.38 4.09
C MET A 105 3.12 -6.10 4.82
N ARG A 106 4.40 -5.94 5.16
CA ARG A 106 4.87 -4.85 6.04
C ARG A 106 5.73 -3.86 5.28
N GLY A 107 5.81 -2.62 5.78
CA GLY A 107 6.67 -1.58 5.22
C GLY A 107 8.16 -1.85 5.43
N GLU A 108 8.50 -2.62 6.47
CA GLU A 108 9.88 -2.94 6.85
C GLU A 108 9.96 -4.42 7.30
N PRO A 109 11.15 -5.07 7.18
CA PRO A 109 11.34 -6.42 7.66
C PRO A 109 11.29 -6.46 9.19
N GLY A 110 10.56 -7.44 9.74
CA GLY A 110 10.39 -7.62 11.18
C GLY A 110 8.94 -7.53 11.65
N LEU A 111 8.69 -7.95 12.90
CA LEU A 111 7.34 -7.99 13.46
C LEU A 111 6.79 -6.61 13.85
N ASP A 112 7.68 -5.63 14.04
CA ASP A 112 7.32 -4.26 14.42
C ASP A 112 7.02 -3.36 13.22
N GLY A 113 7.37 -3.77 12.00
CA GLY A 113 7.08 -3.04 10.77
C GLY A 113 5.57 -2.78 10.60
N SER A 114 5.22 -1.58 10.10
CA SER A 114 3.83 -1.22 9.81
C SER A 114 3.20 -2.20 8.80
N ILE A 115 1.94 -2.57 9.00
CA ILE A 115 1.24 -3.44 8.05
C ILE A 115 0.67 -2.58 6.94
N ASN A 116 1.13 -2.78 5.71
CA ASN A 116 0.63 -2.11 4.53
C ASN A 116 -0.72 -2.70 4.10
N PHE A 117 -0.78 -4.03 4.00
CA PHE A 117 -1.98 -4.80 3.68
C PHE A 117 -1.80 -6.28 4.08
N SER A 118 -2.84 -7.09 3.86
CA SER A 118 -2.77 -8.56 3.99
C SER A 118 -2.99 -9.21 2.63
N ALA A 119 -2.08 -10.10 2.25
CA ALA A 119 -2.20 -10.94 1.06
C ALA A 119 -2.98 -12.22 1.39
N MET A 120 -3.78 -12.70 0.45
CA MET A 120 -4.58 -13.91 0.64
C MET A 120 -3.80 -15.17 0.27
N ASP A 121 -4.21 -16.33 0.80
CA ASP A 121 -3.68 -17.61 0.35
C ASP A 121 -3.89 -17.76 -1.17
N SER A 122 -2.92 -18.32 -1.85
CA SER A 122 -2.84 -18.49 -3.30
C SER A 122 -2.56 -17.21 -4.10
N GLU A 123 -2.42 -16.04 -3.46
CA GLU A 123 -2.00 -14.81 -4.14
C GLU A 123 -0.51 -14.92 -4.53
N VAL A 124 -0.18 -14.41 -5.72
CA VAL A 124 1.17 -14.50 -6.31
C VAL A 124 1.86 -13.16 -6.27
N PHE A 125 3.14 -13.18 -5.90
CA PHE A 125 4.01 -12.01 -5.84
C PHE A 125 5.36 -12.28 -6.49
N LEU A 126 5.99 -11.24 -7.00
CA LEU A 126 7.39 -11.23 -7.43
C LEU A 126 8.28 -10.86 -6.25
N VAL A 127 9.34 -11.58 -6.03
CA VAL A 127 10.38 -11.21 -5.06
C VAL A 127 11.26 -10.14 -5.66
N ILE A 128 11.29 -8.96 -5.06
CA ILE A 128 12.04 -7.80 -5.56
C ILE A 128 13.28 -7.47 -4.74
N ASP A 129 13.36 -7.91 -3.47
CA ASP A 129 14.50 -7.66 -2.59
C ASP A 129 14.58 -8.69 -1.45
N GLY A 130 15.71 -8.77 -0.76
CA GLY A 130 15.99 -9.67 0.36
C GLY A 130 17.11 -10.68 0.04
N PRO A 131 17.34 -11.67 0.93
CA PRO A 131 16.68 -11.89 2.21
C PRO A 131 17.20 -10.97 3.34
N VAL A 132 16.34 -10.63 4.28
CA VAL A 132 16.72 -9.98 5.54
C VAL A 132 16.29 -10.85 6.72
N THR A 133 17.17 -11.07 7.69
CA THR A 133 16.83 -11.79 8.93
C THR A 133 16.44 -10.79 10.01
N ALA A 134 15.22 -10.88 10.50
CA ALA A 134 14.72 -10.08 11.63
C ALA A 134 13.71 -10.91 12.44
N ASP A 135 13.73 -10.77 13.76
CA ASP A 135 12.83 -11.42 14.72
C ASP A 135 12.71 -12.94 14.56
N GLY A 136 13.82 -13.60 14.18
CA GLY A 136 13.88 -15.05 13.98
C GLY A 136 13.27 -15.55 12.69
N TYR A 137 12.88 -14.67 11.77
CA TYR A 137 12.35 -14.99 10.47
C TYR A 137 13.27 -14.47 9.35
N VAL A 138 13.17 -15.09 8.18
CA VAL A 138 13.73 -14.60 6.93
C VAL A 138 12.64 -13.83 6.20
N TRP A 139 12.93 -12.58 5.83
CA TRP A 139 11.98 -11.66 5.19
C TRP A 139 12.38 -11.40 3.75
N TRP A 140 11.39 -11.35 2.89
CA TRP A 140 11.52 -11.01 1.48
C TRP A 140 10.62 -9.84 1.13
N HIS A 141 11.12 -8.92 0.31
CA HIS A 141 10.32 -7.83 -0.23
C HIS A 141 9.60 -8.31 -1.49
N LEU A 142 8.31 -8.22 -1.47
CA LEU A 142 7.41 -8.74 -2.49
C LEU A 142 6.63 -7.61 -3.16
N GLU A 143 6.35 -7.78 -4.45
CA GLU A 143 5.54 -6.85 -5.25
C GLU A 143 4.49 -7.63 -6.03
N ALA A 144 3.25 -7.12 -6.06
CA ALA A 144 2.19 -7.74 -6.84
C ALA A 144 2.43 -7.50 -8.35
N PRO A 145 2.33 -8.53 -9.21
CA PRO A 145 2.67 -8.41 -10.64
C PRO A 145 1.85 -7.37 -11.40
N TYR A 146 0.65 -7.05 -10.91
CA TYR A 146 -0.31 -6.15 -11.59
C TYR A 146 -0.41 -4.77 -10.94
N ASP A 147 0.19 -4.57 -9.74
CA ASP A 147 0.11 -3.32 -9.00
C ASP A 147 1.38 -3.12 -8.15
N GLN A 148 2.31 -2.34 -8.66
CA GLN A 148 3.57 -2.02 -7.98
C GLN A 148 3.38 -1.27 -6.65
N ASN A 149 2.22 -0.64 -6.42
CA ASN A 149 1.90 -0.02 -5.13
C ASN A 149 1.53 -1.07 -4.07
N ARG A 150 1.19 -2.28 -4.49
CA ARG A 150 0.96 -3.43 -3.62
C ARG A 150 2.25 -4.19 -3.37
N ASN A 151 3.11 -3.63 -2.53
CA ASN A 151 4.39 -4.23 -2.16
C ASN A 151 4.60 -4.20 -0.64
N GLY A 152 5.51 -5.04 -0.16
CA GLY A 152 5.87 -5.10 1.25
C GLY A 152 6.73 -6.28 1.61
N TRP A 153 7.25 -6.26 2.83
CA TRP A 153 8.06 -7.32 3.41
C TRP A 153 7.19 -8.40 4.03
N SER A 154 7.57 -9.64 3.79
CA SER A 154 6.84 -10.82 4.27
C SER A 154 7.77 -11.95 4.69
N ALA A 155 7.33 -12.76 5.67
CA ALA A 155 8.11 -13.88 6.17
C ALA A 155 8.11 -15.06 5.20
N ALA A 156 9.29 -15.61 4.93
CA ALA A 156 9.51 -16.74 4.02
C ALA A 156 8.68 -17.99 4.35
N ASN A 157 8.32 -18.18 5.61
CA ASN A 157 7.59 -19.36 6.09
C ASN A 157 6.22 -19.56 5.42
N PHE A 158 5.67 -18.50 4.84
CA PHE A 158 4.35 -18.50 4.18
C PHE A 158 4.45 -18.33 2.66
N LEU A 159 5.67 -18.49 2.12
CA LEU A 159 5.95 -18.30 0.70
C LEU A 159 6.38 -19.61 0.07
N ASN A 160 5.75 -19.99 -1.02
CA ASN A 160 6.12 -21.13 -1.83
C ASN A 160 6.57 -20.65 -3.22
N PRO A 161 7.82 -20.93 -3.64
CA PRO A 161 8.27 -20.55 -4.97
C PRO A 161 7.45 -21.26 -6.04
N ILE A 162 7.02 -20.50 -7.04
CA ILE A 162 6.32 -21.04 -8.21
C ILE A 162 7.38 -21.47 -9.20
N LYS A 163 7.30 -22.73 -9.67
CA LYS A 163 8.11 -23.20 -10.77
C LYS A 163 7.63 -22.52 -12.05
N ASP A 164 8.56 -21.96 -12.78
CA ASP A 164 8.30 -21.55 -14.16
C ASP A 164 8.35 -22.83 -15.00
N ASP A 165 7.21 -23.47 -15.21
CA ASP A 165 7.08 -24.64 -16.10
C ASP A 165 7.16 -24.19 -17.57
N ALA A 166 8.08 -23.27 -17.89
CA ALA A 166 8.40 -22.89 -19.25
C ALA A 166 9.37 -23.93 -19.84
N ASP A 167 8.80 -25.03 -20.32
CA ASP A 167 9.47 -26.03 -21.17
C ASP A 167 8.81 -26.06 -22.55
#